data_7ddd61331bd154d9bdaabcd3b76b6d62
#
_entry.id   7ddd61331bd154d9bdaabcd3b76b6d62
#
_cell.length_a   1.000
_cell.length_b   1.000
_cell.length_c   1.000
_cell.angle_alpha   90.00
_cell.angle_beta   90.00
_cell.angle_gamma   90.00
#
_symmetry.space_group_name_H-M   'P 1'
#
loop_
_entity.id
_entity.type
_entity.pdbx_description
1 polymer ?
#
loop_
_entity_poly.entity_id
_entity_poly.type
_entity_poly.pdbx_seq_one_letter_code
_entity_poly.pdbx_strand_id
1 'polypeptide(L)'
;MILKYLKQFGLVLLLFSFYTSKGQNNLTYEALISEASLLHLQKDYKNAIPKLEKAFSIEKPDALNAYKAAGMYSLDENKTKAFQYLDLSLDRGWTETDQLLIDPYFDFIRNNYPEEWKAITQKSHLKEQEYEKTLLLPELRKQIIAMGIEDQKIRYSKIQTSDPAQLNELQQKINELDFKNLSTAKEILKKHGWLKMSQIGKDGAHNFWLIVQHSDQDILFQKTALHEMEKLKGTKELDMENYAFLYDRVQCNLNYKQLYGTQVNWTQNGEASGFRGILKENETDKRRTALRMLPLKIYALNYGFNYTLPTASDVAKKDKKDKEDTLNLISLAKKYCVTKEFQKVYENYNNASMILGGMTSAQNFEAAELFAKIYNQTNEEQYRSIALDFLSLNHLRGDLNLKLLLSNTAFQKFYSESRWKNIVSSL
;
A
#
# COMPACT_ATOMS: atom_id res chain seq x y z
N MET A 1 -13.67 -16.26 15.79
CA MET A 1 -12.26 -16.52 15.41
C MET A 1 -11.65 -15.38 14.58
N ILE A 2 -12.44 -14.62 13.84
CA ILE A 2 -12.02 -13.48 12.98
C ILE A 2 -11.47 -12.28 13.79
N LEU A 3 -12.03 -12.01 14.97
CA LEU A 3 -11.62 -10.90 15.85
C LEU A 3 -10.18 -11.00 16.43
N LYS A 4 -9.56 -12.17 16.38
CA LYS A 4 -8.23 -12.39 17.00
C LYS A 4 -7.08 -11.90 16.11
N TYR A 5 -7.29 -11.80 14.79
CA TYR A 5 -6.28 -11.39 13.81
C TYR A 5 -6.34 -9.90 13.44
N LEU A 6 -7.51 -9.28 13.59
CA LEU A 6 -7.73 -7.89 13.19
C LEU A 6 -7.17 -6.84 14.18
N LYS A 7 -6.91 -7.22 15.44
CA LYS A 7 -6.25 -6.34 16.43
C LYS A 7 -4.80 -5.98 16.07
N GLN A 8 -4.21 -6.59 15.05
CA GLN A 8 -2.82 -6.37 14.65
C GLN A 8 -2.65 -5.34 13.52
N PHE A 9 -3.73 -4.96 12.83
CA PHE A 9 -3.62 -4.14 11.61
C PHE A 9 -3.38 -2.64 11.84
N GLY A 10 -3.80 -2.08 12.96
CA GLY A 10 -3.63 -0.66 13.25
C GLY A 10 -2.16 -0.25 13.51
N LEU A 11 -1.32 -1.20 13.92
CA LEU A 11 0.06 -0.92 14.34
C LEU A 11 1.12 -1.40 13.35
N VAL A 12 0.77 -2.21 12.37
CA VAL A 12 1.71 -2.80 11.41
C VAL A 12 2.28 -1.76 10.43
N LEU A 13 1.58 -0.64 10.23
CA LEU A 13 2.03 0.43 9.32
C LEU A 13 3.26 1.22 9.83
N LEU A 14 3.61 1.12 11.12
CA LEU A 14 4.77 1.82 11.70
C LEU A 14 6.05 0.98 11.78
N LEU A 15 6.00 -0.29 11.38
CA LEU A 15 7.14 -1.20 11.55
C LEU A 15 8.17 -1.14 10.41
N PHE A 16 8.05 -0.22 9.44
CA PHE A 16 8.91 -0.24 8.26
C PHE A 16 9.84 0.96 8.16
N SER A 17 11.05 0.60 7.91
CA SER A 17 12.20 1.29 7.37
C SER A 17 13.16 2.01 8.31
N PHE A 18 14.34 1.80 8.06
CA PHE A 18 15.59 2.51 7.82
C PHE A 18 16.80 1.73 8.31
N TYR A 19 17.59 1.32 7.35
CA TYR A 19 18.94 0.87 7.58
C TYR A 19 19.90 1.82 6.87
N THR A 20 20.94 2.29 7.57
CA THR A 20 22.05 2.98 6.95
C THR A 20 23.12 1.95 6.59
N SER A 21 23.52 1.88 5.33
CA SER A 21 24.46 0.89 4.83
C SER A 21 25.90 1.17 5.27
N LYS A 22 26.55 0.19 5.87
CA LYS A 22 28.01 0.02 5.87
C LYS A 22 28.35 -1.48 5.87
N GLY A 23 29.09 -1.91 4.87
CA GLY A 23 29.89 -3.15 4.82
C GLY A 23 29.32 -4.49 5.33
N GLN A 24 30.13 -5.53 5.30
CA GLN A 24 29.82 -6.92 5.66
C GLN A 24 29.20 -7.12 7.07
N ASN A 25 29.41 -6.18 8.01
CA ASN A 25 28.81 -6.21 9.35
C ASN A 25 27.30 -5.87 9.36
N ASN A 26 26.81 -5.13 8.37
CA ASN A 26 25.40 -4.74 8.27
C ASN A 26 24.47 -5.91 7.96
N LEU A 27 24.93 -6.90 7.18
CA LEU A 27 24.15 -8.11 6.91
C LEU A 27 23.80 -8.85 8.20
N THR A 28 24.71 -8.88 9.17
CA THR A 28 24.48 -9.54 10.46
C THR A 28 23.55 -8.74 11.35
N TYR A 29 23.66 -7.40 11.37
CA TYR A 29 22.74 -6.51 12.07
C TYR A 29 21.33 -6.64 11.50
N GLU A 30 21.18 -6.51 10.19
CA GLU A 30 19.90 -6.59 9.49
C GLU A 30 19.24 -7.97 9.63
N ALA A 31 20.03 -9.04 9.60
CA ALA A 31 19.51 -10.38 9.83
C ALA A 31 18.92 -10.52 11.24
N LEU A 32 19.63 -10.00 12.28
CA LEU A 32 19.15 -10.04 13.65
C LEU A 32 17.89 -9.19 13.88
N ILE A 33 17.83 -7.99 13.28
CA ILE A 33 16.62 -7.16 13.31
C ILE A 33 15.44 -7.87 12.62
N SER A 34 15.70 -8.54 11.49
CA SER A 34 14.67 -9.32 10.79
C SER A 34 14.17 -10.50 11.62
N GLU A 35 15.08 -11.23 12.29
CA GLU A 35 14.72 -12.31 13.21
C GLU A 35 13.91 -11.79 14.42
N ALA A 36 14.34 -10.67 15.01
CA ALA A 36 13.59 -10.04 16.11
C ALA A 36 12.18 -9.59 15.66
N SER A 37 12.07 -9.04 14.47
CA SER A 37 10.78 -8.64 13.89
C SER A 37 9.87 -9.84 13.66
N LEU A 38 10.41 -10.96 13.19
CA LEU A 38 9.66 -12.22 13.03
C LEU A 38 9.12 -12.71 14.38
N LEU A 39 9.98 -12.79 15.39
CA LEU A 39 9.60 -13.23 16.73
C LEU A 39 8.57 -12.28 17.38
N HIS A 40 8.73 -10.98 17.16
CA HIS A 40 7.76 -9.98 17.59
C HIS A 40 6.36 -10.22 17.00
N LEU A 41 6.27 -10.49 15.68
CA LEU A 41 5.00 -10.80 15.01
C LEU A 41 4.36 -12.08 15.56
N GLN A 42 5.17 -13.03 16.00
CA GLN A 42 4.75 -14.25 16.69
C GLN A 42 4.41 -14.01 18.15
N LYS A 43 4.55 -12.78 18.68
CA LYS A 43 4.40 -12.39 20.09
C LYS A 43 5.38 -13.10 21.02
N ASP A 44 6.48 -13.59 20.49
CA ASP A 44 7.57 -14.20 21.25
C ASP A 44 8.61 -13.13 21.65
N TYR A 45 8.20 -12.21 22.51
CA TYR A 45 9.03 -11.07 22.93
C TYR A 45 10.28 -11.54 23.69
N LYS A 46 10.15 -12.63 24.45
CA LYS A 46 11.24 -13.23 25.22
C LYS A 46 12.43 -13.63 24.33
N ASN A 47 12.18 -14.14 23.15
CA ASN A 47 13.20 -14.50 22.18
C ASN A 47 13.55 -13.36 21.21
N ALA A 48 12.65 -12.41 20.98
CA ALA A 48 12.88 -11.22 20.14
C ALA A 48 13.90 -10.27 20.77
N ILE A 49 13.77 -9.98 22.07
CA ILE A 49 14.62 -9.05 22.81
C ILE A 49 16.12 -9.41 22.73
N PRO A 50 16.58 -10.65 22.97
CA PRO A 50 18.00 -11.02 22.83
C PRO A 50 18.54 -10.81 21.41
N LYS A 51 17.69 -10.96 20.37
CA LYS A 51 18.10 -10.68 19.00
C LYS A 51 18.35 -9.20 18.76
N LEU A 52 17.47 -8.32 19.32
CA LEU A 52 17.67 -6.87 19.29
C LEU A 52 18.94 -6.47 20.05
N GLU A 53 19.14 -6.97 21.26
CA GLU A 53 20.33 -6.67 22.05
C GLU A 53 21.62 -7.07 21.33
N LYS A 54 21.61 -8.26 20.68
CA LYS A 54 22.73 -8.71 19.86
C LYS A 54 22.95 -7.81 18.65
N ALA A 55 21.88 -7.37 17.97
CA ALA A 55 21.98 -6.41 16.88
C ALA A 55 22.59 -5.09 17.38
N PHE A 56 22.12 -4.57 18.49
CA PHE A 56 22.57 -3.30 19.06
C PHE A 56 23.99 -3.35 19.64
N SER A 57 24.54 -4.54 19.89
CA SER A 57 25.95 -4.72 20.21
C SER A 57 26.87 -4.57 18.98
N ILE A 58 26.32 -4.80 17.77
CA ILE A 58 27.04 -4.64 16.50
C ILE A 58 26.98 -3.19 16.03
N GLU A 59 25.78 -2.61 16.07
CA GLU A 59 25.51 -1.23 15.66
C GLU A 59 24.48 -0.60 16.60
N LYS A 60 24.69 0.66 16.99
CA LYS A 60 23.74 1.39 17.83
C LYS A 60 22.41 1.57 17.09
N PRO A 61 21.24 1.34 17.75
CA PRO A 61 19.94 1.47 17.09
C PRO A 61 19.72 2.92 16.62
N ASP A 62 19.02 3.06 15.50
CA ASP A 62 18.41 4.32 15.12
C ASP A 62 17.17 4.64 15.99
N ALA A 63 16.53 5.78 15.74
CA ALA A 63 15.35 6.21 16.51
C ALA A 63 14.23 5.18 16.48
N LEU A 64 13.93 4.62 15.30
CA LEU A 64 12.85 3.65 15.12
C LEU A 64 13.14 2.31 15.81
N ASN A 65 14.34 1.77 15.65
CA ASN A 65 14.71 0.51 16.29
C ASN A 65 14.80 0.64 17.81
N ALA A 66 15.22 1.80 18.32
CA ALA A 66 15.16 2.11 19.75
C ALA A 66 13.70 2.19 20.24
N TYR A 67 12.81 2.84 19.51
CA TYR A 67 11.37 2.90 19.80
C TYR A 67 10.73 1.51 19.85
N LYS A 68 11.00 0.67 18.84
CA LYS A 68 10.52 -0.72 18.80
C LYS A 68 11.02 -1.54 19.99
N ALA A 69 12.31 -1.38 20.35
CA ALA A 69 12.87 -2.05 21.51
C ALA A 69 12.16 -1.61 22.80
N ALA A 70 11.92 -0.29 22.97
CA ALA A 70 11.17 0.23 24.09
C ALA A 70 9.78 -0.40 24.19
N GLY A 71 9.06 -0.51 23.07
CA GLY A 71 7.76 -1.16 23.01
C GLY A 71 7.81 -2.64 23.40
N MET A 72 8.80 -3.39 22.88
CA MET A 72 8.98 -4.81 23.25
C MET A 72 9.30 -5.00 24.73
N TYR A 73 10.16 -4.15 25.31
CA TYR A 73 10.43 -4.20 26.75
C TYR A 73 9.22 -3.78 27.59
N SER A 74 8.38 -2.87 27.11
CA SER A 74 7.13 -2.54 27.80
C SER A 74 6.15 -3.72 27.78
N LEU A 75 6.05 -4.45 26.64
CA LEU A 75 5.25 -5.67 26.54
C LEU A 75 5.79 -6.83 27.38
N ASP A 76 7.09 -6.86 27.64
CA ASP A 76 7.78 -7.82 28.54
C ASP A 76 7.79 -7.32 30.01
N GLU A 77 7.05 -6.27 30.33
CA GLU A 77 6.92 -5.65 31.65
C GLU A 77 8.27 -5.16 32.27
N ASN A 78 9.27 -4.92 31.44
CA ASN A 78 10.56 -4.41 31.86
C ASN A 78 10.61 -2.86 31.84
N LYS A 79 10.13 -2.24 32.95
CA LYS A 79 10.09 -0.80 33.12
C LYS A 79 11.40 -0.11 32.74
N THR A 80 12.50 -0.56 33.34
CA THR A 80 13.79 0.13 33.25
C THR A 80 14.28 0.20 31.81
N LYS A 81 14.23 -0.92 31.09
CA LYS A 81 14.64 -1.00 29.68
C LYS A 81 13.67 -0.28 28.76
N ALA A 82 12.36 -0.35 29.02
CA ALA A 82 11.34 0.34 28.22
C ALA A 82 11.61 1.87 28.23
N PHE A 83 11.76 2.49 29.38
CA PHE A 83 12.06 3.92 29.46
C PHE A 83 13.46 4.27 28.94
N GLN A 84 14.47 3.41 29.18
CA GLN A 84 15.82 3.63 28.66
C GLN A 84 15.84 3.70 27.13
N TYR A 85 15.17 2.76 26.46
CA TYR A 85 15.14 2.72 24.98
C TYR A 85 14.19 3.78 24.41
N LEU A 86 13.12 4.13 25.12
CA LEU A 86 12.27 5.24 24.71
C LEU A 86 13.01 6.58 24.77
N ASP A 87 13.75 6.82 25.85
CA ASP A 87 14.61 7.99 25.98
C ASP A 87 15.69 8.04 24.88
N LEU A 88 16.33 6.91 24.60
CA LEU A 88 17.27 6.78 23.50
C LEU A 88 16.63 7.07 22.13
N SER A 89 15.39 6.64 21.91
CA SER A 89 14.67 6.91 20.66
C SER A 89 14.49 8.41 20.43
N LEU A 90 14.09 9.15 21.47
CA LEU A 90 13.95 10.61 21.44
C LEU A 90 15.29 11.30 21.15
N ASP A 91 16.39 10.85 21.81
CA ASP A 91 17.71 11.41 21.57
C ASP A 91 18.28 11.08 20.19
N ARG A 92 17.75 10.05 19.53
CA ARG A 92 18.06 9.66 18.15
C ARG A 92 17.15 10.32 17.11
N GLY A 93 16.21 11.17 17.53
CA GLY A 93 15.35 11.95 16.64
C GLY A 93 13.98 11.37 16.38
N TRP A 94 13.43 10.58 17.30
CA TRP A 94 12.00 10.25 17.29
C TRP A 94 11.20 11.52 17.62
N THR A 95 10.22 11.86 16.76
CA THR A 95 9.46 13.11 16.84
C THR A 95 7.96 12.92 16.64
N GLU A 96 7.45 11.70 16.79
CA GLU A 96 6.03 11.36 16.57
C GLU A 96 5.34 11.21 17.94
N THR A 97 5.15 12.34 18.65
CA THR A 97 4.58 12.36 20.00
C THR A 97 3.15 11.86 20.04
N ASP A 98 2.31 12.21 19.06
CA ASP A 98 0.92 11.75 18.98
C ASP A 98 0.85 10.22 18.85
N GLN A 99 1.77 9.62 18.08
CA GLN A 99 1.87 8.16 17.99
C GLN A 99 2.29 7.54 19.32
N LEU A 100 3.29 8.11 19.99
CA LEU A 100 3.72 7.65 21.31
C LEU A 100 2.57 7.62 22.32
N LEU A 101 1.71 8.64 22.30
CA LEU A 101 0.60 8.78 23.25
C LEU A 101 -0.49 7.71 23.06
N ILE A 102 -0.68 7.20 21.85
CA ILE A 102 -1.74 6.24 21.53
C ILE A 102 -1.27 4.80 21.35
N ASP A 103 0.05 4.57 21.28
CA ASP A 103 0.63 3.26 21.00
C ASP A 103 0.35 2.27 22.15
N PRO A 104 -0.41 1.18 21.95
CA PRO A 104 -0.73 0.22 22.99
C PRO A 104 0.48 -0.59 23.46
N TYR A 105 1.61 -0.56 22.77
CA TYR A 105 2.83 -1.22 23.23
C TYR A 105 3.34 -0.59 24.55
N PHE A 106 2.96 0.65 24.83
CA PHE A 106 3.34 1.36 26.04
C PHE A 106 2.28 1.35 27.14
N ASP A 107 1.18 0.59 26.98
CA ASP A 107 0.12 0.53 27.99
C ASP A 107 0.63 0.12 29.38
N PHE A 108 1.57 -0.82 29.44
CA PHE A 108 2.16 -1.24 30.72
C PHE A 108 2.85 -0.06 31.43
N ILE A 109 3.78 0.63 30.75
CA ILE A 109 4.51 1.74 31.39
C ILE A 109 3.62 2.97 31.59
N ARG A 110 2.68 3.22 30.70
CA ARG A 110 1.71 4.33 30.78
C ARG A 110 0.82 4.21 32.00
N ASN A 111 0.27 3.02 32.23
CA ASN A 111 -0.72 2.80 33.29
C ASN A 111 -0.09 2.59 34.65
N ASN A 112 1.10 1.97 34.73
CA ASN A 112 1.73 1.62 36.00
C ASN A 112 2.77 2.65 36.49
N TYR A 113 3.25 3.56 35.60
CA TYR A 113 4.29 4.52 35.92
C TYR A 113 3.96 5.93 35.36
N PRO A 114 2.85 6.54 35.80
CA PRO A 114 2.32 7.77 35.21
C PRO A 114 3.25 8.98 35.31
N GLU A 115 4.06 9.07 36.36
CA GLU A 115 4.98 10.22 36.53
C GLU A 115 6.15 10.14 35.54
N GLU A 116 6.78 8.97 35.39
CA GLU A 116 7.84 8.76 34.42
C GLU A 116 7.29 8.84 32.99
N TRP A 117 6.08 8.33 32.76
CA TRP A 117 5.39 8.49 31.48
C TRP A 117 5.16 9.95 31.13
N LYS A 118 4.69 10.75 32.08
CA LYS A 118 4.51 12.20 31.89
C LYS A 118 5.83 12.89 31.57
N ALA A 119 6.91 12.56 32.26
CA ALA A 119 8.23 13.14 32.00
C ALA A 119 8.73 12.82 30.59
N ILE A 120 8.63 11.57 30.13
CA ILE A 120 9.11 11.15 28.81
C ILE A 120 8.25 11.75 27.69
N THR A 121 6.93 11.85 27.86
CA THR A 121 6.03 12.47 26.89
C THR A 121 6.24 13.98 26.79
N GLN A 122 6.56 14.66 27.90
CA GLN A 122 6.98 16.06 27.87
C GLN A 122 8.30 16.25 27.11
N LYS A 123 9.30 15.37 27.33
CA LYS A 123 10.55 15.37 26.57
C LYS A 123 10.28 15.16 25.07
N SER A 124 9.41 14.21 24.73
CA SER A 124 8.99 13.95 23.35
C SER A 124 8.42 15.22 22.70
N HIS A 125 7.49 15.87 23.37
CA HIS A 125 6.84 17.08 22.87
C HIS A 125 7.84 18.23 22.64
N LEU A 126 8.79 18.44 23.56
CA LEU A 126 9.85 19.44 23.39
C LEU A 126 10.74 19.14 22.18
N LYS A 127 11.15 17.87 22.03
CA LYS A 127 11.96 17.43 20.88
C LYS A 127 11.23 17.63 19.55
N GLU A 128 9.92 17.34 19.51
CA GLU A 128 9.09 17.56 18.34
C GLU A 128 8.99 19.06 18.01
N GLN A 129 8.76 19.93 19.00
CA GLN A 129 8.72 21.39 18.80
C GLN A 129 10.07 21.93 18.28
N GLU A 130 11.20 21.41 18.77
CA GLU A 130 12.52 21.77 18.25
C GLU A 130 12.69 21.32 16.80
N TYR A 131 12.25 20.12 16.48
CA TYR A 131 12.29 19.58 15.13
C TYR A 131 11.42 20.40 14.16
N GLU A 132 10.20 20.74 14.57
CA GLU A 132 9.28 21.57 13.74
C GLU A 132 9.92 22.88 13.28
N LYS A 133 10.74 23.52 14.13
CA LYS A 133 11.46 24.76 13.77
C LYS A 133 12.48 24.57 12.64
N THR A 134 12.91 23.34 12.37
CA THR A 134 13.84 23.01 11.28
C THR A 134 13.14 22.77 9.95
N LEU A 135 11.82 22.59 9.94
CA LEU A 135 11.02 22.30 8.75
C LEU A 135 10.68 23.55 7.97
N LEU A 136 10.61 23.43 6.64
CA LEU A 136 10.27 24.55 5.77
C LEU A 136 8.75 24.85 5.74
N LEU A 137 7.90 23.86 6.00
CA LEU A 137 6.43 23.96 5.94
C LEU A 137 5.79 23.29 7.18
N PRO A 138 6.08 23.73 8.41
CA PRO A 138 5.60 23.10 9.65
C PRO A 138 4.07 23.11 9.77
N GLU A 139 3.40 24.18 9.34
CA GLU A 139 1.93 24.25 9.41
C GLU A 139 1.27 23.28 8.40
N LEU A 140 1.87 23.09 7.23
CA LEU A 140 1.39 22.07 6.28
C LEU A 140 1.60 20.65 6.83
N ARG A 141 2.71 20.39 7.55
CA ARG A 141 2.94 19.14 8.28
C ARG A 141 1.78 18.88 9.24
N LYS A 142 1.41 19.83 10.10
CA LYS A 142 0.31 19.69 11.07
C LYS A 142 -1.02 19.35 10.38
N GLN A 143 -1.33 20.08 9.30
CA GLN A 143 -2.53 19.81 8.52
C GLN A 143 -2.55 18.38 7.98
N ILE A 144 -1.45 17.90 7.39
CA ILE A 144 -1.35 16.57 6.78
C ILE A 144 -1.42 15.49 7.84
N ILE A 145 -0.76 15.66 8.99
CA ILE A 145 -0.84 14.70 10.11
C ILE A 145 -2.27 14.59 10.61
N ALA A 146 -2.99 15.72 10.81
CA ALA A 146 -4.38 15.69 11.21
C ALA A 146 -5.28 14.94 10.21
N MET A 147 -5.06 15.14 8.90
CA MET A 147 -5.77 14.41 7.84
C MET A 147 -5.48 12.90 7.92
N GLY A 148 -4.22 12.50 8.12
CA GLY A 148 -3.83 11.10 8.25
C GLY A 148 -4.40 10.44 9.49
N ILE A 149 -4.42 11.11 10.63
CA ILE A 149 -5.02 10.61 11.87
C ILE A 149 -6.54 10.38 11.67
N GLU A 150 -7.25 11.33 11.05
CA GLU A 150 -8.68 11.18 10.75
C GLU A 150 -8.94 9.98 9.84
N ASP A 151 -8.14 9.82 8.78
CA ASP A 151 -8.20 8.70 7.85
C ASP A 151 -7.99 7.35 8.55
N GLN A 152 -6.96 7.24 9.38
CA GLN A 152 -6.66 5.98 10.09
C GLN A 152 -7.69 5.66 11.17
N LYS A 153 -8.19 6.65 11.89
CA LYS A 153 -9.19 6.48 12.94
C LYS A 153 -10.48 5.87 12.41
N ILE A 154 -10.98 6.35 11.27
CA ILE A 154 -12.22 5.81 10.70
C ILE A 154 -12.02 4.40 10.15
N ARG A 155 -10.88 4.10 9.52
CA ARG A 155 -10.54 2.76 9.02
C ARG A 155 -10.35 1.78 10.18
N TYR A 156 -9.72 2.21 11.27
CA TYR A 156 -9.59 1.40 12.48
C TYR A 156 -10.97 1.08 13.09
N SER A 157 -11.88 2.06 13.16
CA SER A 157 -13.25 1.83 13.64
C SER A 157 -13.98 0.78 12.79
N LYS A 158 -13.78 0.80 11.46
CA LYS A 158 -14.34 -0.21 10.55
C LYS A 158 -13.82 -1.63 10.84
N ILE A 159 -12.53 -1.76 11.19
CA ILE A 159 -11.92 -3.07 11.53
C ILE A 159 -12.45 -3.62 12.87
N GLN A 160 -12.88 -2.75 13.79
CA GLN A 160 -13.34 -3.15 15.12
C GLN A 160 -14.80 -3.63 15.16
N THR A 161 -15.59 -3.40 14.11
CA THR A 161 -16.99 -3.82 14.04
C THR A 161 -17.22 -5.00 13.09
N SER A 162 -18.18 -5.84 13.43
CA SER A 162 -18.72 -6.89 12.55
C SER A 162 -20.19 -6.65 12.20
N ASP A 163 -20.78 -5.54 12.68
CA ASP A 163 -22.16 -5.18 12.40
C ASP A 163 -22.28 -4.68 10.96
N PRO A 164 -23.09 -5.34 10.07
CA PRO A 164 -23.23 -4.94 8.69
C PRO A 164 -23.75 -3.51 8.47
N ALA A 165 -24.61 -3.01 9.36
CA ALA A 165 -25.12 -1.65 9.27
C ALA A 165 -24.02 -0.63 9.56
N GLN A 166 -23.24 -0.84 10.62
CA GLN A 166 -22.09 0.00 10.96
C GLN A 166 -20.98 -0.08 9.90
N LEU A 167 -20.73 -1.28 9.33
CA LEU A 167 -19.77 -1.45 8.25
C LEU A 167 -20.12 -0.61 7.02
N ASN A 168 -21.41 -0.57 6.64
CA ASN A 168 -21.90 0.23 5.53
C ASN A 168 -21.78 1.74 5.83
N GLU A 169 -22.18 2.18 7.01
CA GLU A 169 -22.05 3.58 7.45
C GLU A 169 -20.60 4.05 7.44
N LEU A 170 -19.69 3.25 8.03
CA LEU A 170 -18.25 3.55 8.06
C LEU A 170 -17.65 3.57 6.66
N GLN A 171 -18.10 2.67 5.75
CA GLN A 171 -17.64 2.70 4.35
C GLN A 171 -18.06 3.98 3.63
N GLN A 172 -19.27 4.47 3.85
CA GLN A 172 -19.72 5.76 3.28
C GLN A 172 -18.86 6.92 3.81
N LYS A 173 -18.65 6.98 5.12
CA LYS A 173 -17.77 8.01 5.73
C LYS A 173 -16.33 7.94 5.21
N ILE A 174 -15.79 6.74 5.00
CA ILE A 174 -14.47 6.54 4.38
C ILE A 174 -14.46 7.13 2.96
N ASN A 175 -15.47 6.82 2.14
CA ASN A 175 -15.54 7.32 0.78
C ASN A 175 -15.61 8.86 0.71
N GLU A 176 -16.40 9.48 1.60
CA GLU A 176 -16.51 10.93 1.72
C GLU A 176 -15.19 11.57 2.15
N LEU A 177 -14.51 10.97 3.14
CA LEU A 177 -13.21 11.43 3.61
C LEU A 177 -12.13 11.27 2.53
N ASP A 178 -12.11 10.13 1.83
CA ASP A 178 -11.18 9.88 0.74
C ASP A 178 -11.36 10.91 -0.40
N PHE A 179 -12.59 11.29 -0.71
CA PHE A 179 -12.88 12.32 -1.71
C PHE A 179 -12.38 13.71 -1.27
N LYS A 180 -12.65 14.10 -0.02
CA LYS A 180 -12.16 15.37 0.58
C LYS A 180 -10.63 15.40 0.59
N ASN A 181 -10.00 14.31 1.05
CA ASN A 181 -8.56 14.19 1.14
C ASN A 181 -7.88 14.20 -0.25
N LEU A 182 -8.47 13.54 -1.24
CA LEU A 182 -8.01 13.58 -2.64
C LEU A 182 -8.00 15.02 -3.18
N SER A 183 -9.07 15.79 -2.95
CA SER A 183 -9.13 17.20 -3.41
C SER A 183 -7.98 18.02 -2.81
N THR A 184 -7.77 17.92 -1.50
CA THR A 184 -6.69 18.61 -0.80
C THR A 184 -5.31 18.12 -1.28
N ALA A 185 -5.13 16.83 -1.45
CA ALA A 185 -3.86 16.26 -1.92
C ALA A 185 -3.50 16.72 -3.35
N LYS A 186 -4.49 16.85 -4.24
CA LYS A 186 -4.30 17.41 -5.59
C LYS A 186 -3.80 18.87 -5.54
N GLU A 187 -4.40 19.69 -4.70
CA GLU A 187 -3.98 21.09 -4.52
C GLU A 187 -2.54 21.17 -3.98
N ILE A 188 -2.23 20.36 -2.97
CA ILE A 188 -0.89 20.28 -2.39
C ILE A 188 0.13 19.85 -3.46
N LEU A 189 -0.14 18.74 -4.18
CA LEU A 189 0.76 18.23 -5.20
C LEU A 189 0.97 19.22 -6.34
N LYS A 190 -0.10 19.91 -6.77
CA LYS A 190 -0.04 20.97 -7.80
C LYS A 190 0.83 22.15 -7.38
N LYS A 191 0.76 22.53 -6.10
CA LYS A 191 1.47 23.71 -5.58
C LYS A 191 2.93 23.43 -5.23
N HIS A 192 3.22 22.25 -4.71
CA HIS A 192 4.52 21.94 -4.11
C HIS A 192 5.29 20.80 -4.80
N GLY A 193 4.67 20.06 -5.74
CA GLY A 193 5.16 18.78 -6.19
C GLY A 193 5.04 17.72 -5.09
N TRP A 194 5.82 16.64 -5.15
CA TRP A 194 5.91 15.70 -4.03
C TRP A 194 6.60 16.37 -2.85
N LEU A 195 5.95 16.31 -1.69
CA LEU A 195 6.45 16.96 -0.48
C LEU A 195 7.71 16.26 0.04
N LYS A 196 8.75 17.03 0.28
CA LYS A 196 10.05 16.58 0.75
C LYS A 196 10.08 16.41 2.26
N MET A 197 10.91 15.48 2.76
CA MET A 197 11.11 15.31 4.20
C MET A 197 11.63 16.58 4.88
N SER A 198 12.48 17.37 4.22
CA SER A 198 12.94 18.67 4.71
C SER A 198 11.84 19.73 4.81
N GLN A 199 10.72 19.54 4.10
CA GLN A 199 9.59 20.49 4.13
C GLN A 199 8.62 20.19 5.27
N ILE A 200 8.23 18.92 5.43
CA ILE A 200 7.12 18.50 6.31
C ILE A 200 7.48 17.40 7.31
N GLY A 201 8.75 17.04 7.41
CA GLY A 201 9.17 15.94 8.25
C GLY A 201 8.86 14.57 7.66
N LYS A 202 9.39 13.53 8.29
CA LYS A 202 9.19 12.15 7.87
C LYS A 202 7.74 11.70 8.09
N ASP A 203 7.18 12.03 9.22
CA ASP A 203 5.79 11.73 9.62
C ASP A 203 4.78 12.46 8.72
N GLY A 204 5.00 13.75 8.43
CA GLY A 204 4.20 14.47 7.44
C GLY A 204 4.28 13.83 6.05
N ALA A 205 5.48 13.44 5.60
CA ALA A 205 5.67 12.77 4.32
C ALA A 205 4.97 11.40 4.26
N HIS A 206 5.00 10.62 5.35
CA HIS A 206 4.29 9.36 5.47
C HIS A 206 2.76 9.56 5.44
N ASN A 207 2.22 10.51 6.19
CA ASN A 207 0.79 10.80 6.20
C ASN A 207 0.32 11.33 4.83
N PHE A 208 1.12 12.15 4.14
CA PHE A 208 0.80 12.58 2.78
C PHE A 208 0.75 11.41 1.80
N TRP A 209 1.74 10.52 1.86
CA TRP A 209 1.75 9.29 1.08
C TRP A 209 0.51 8.44 1.37
N LEU A 210 0.13 8.27 2.64
CA LEU A 210 -1.04 7.48 3.04
C LEU A 210 -2.32 8.00 2.38
N ILE A 211 -2.53 9.32 2.36
CA ILE A 211 -3.67 9.96 1.71
C ILE A 211 -3.64 9.69 0.19
N VAL A 212 -2.48 9.84 -0.45
CA VAL A 212 -2.31 9.53 -1.88
C VAL A 212 -2.53 8.04 -2.16
N GLN A 213 -2.06 7.16 -1.28
CA GLN A 213 -2.25 5.71 -1.36
C GLN A 213 -3.74 5.32 -1.30
N HIS A 214 -4.57 6.05 -0.55
CA HIS A 214 -6.01 5.82 -0.44
C HIS A 214 -6.85 6.51 -1.52
N SER A 215 -6.22 7.19 -2.47
CA SER A 215 -6.89 7.89 -3.57
C SER A 215 -7.14 6.96 -4.78
N ASP A 216 -7.59 5.72 -4.56
CA ASP A 216 -7.80 4.71 -5.62
C ASP A 216 -8.86 5.11 -6.64
N GLN A 217 -9.77 6.02 -6.28
CA GLN A 217 -10.77 6.57 -7.20
C GLN A 217 -10.16 7.45 -8.30
N ASP A 218 -8.87 7.83 -8.19
CA ASP A 218 -8.15 8.62 -9.19
C ASP A 218 -6.72 8.09 -9.43
N ILE A 219 -6.63 7.05 -10.23
CA ILE A 219 -5.36 6.42 -10.60
C ILE A 219 -4.45 7.39 -11.38
N LEU A 220 -5.00 8.32 -12.16
CA LEU A 220 -4.21 9.33 -12.88
C LEU A 220 -3.51 10.28 -11.90
N PHE A 221 -4.19 10.65 -10.81
CA PHE A 221 -3.56 11.38 -9.72
C PHE A 221 -2.44 10.59 -9.05
N GLN A 222 -2.66 9.30 -8.75
CA GLN A 222 -1.62 8.44 -8.18
C GLN A 222 -0.42 8.29 -9.13
N LYS A 223 -0.65 8.18 -10.45
CA LYS A 223 0.44 8.18 -11.46
C LYS A 223 1.21 9.51 -11.47
N THR A 224 0.51 10.64 -11.36
CA THR A 224 1.14 11.95 -11.26
C THR A 224 1.99 12.06 -9.99
N ALA A 225 1.47 11.59 -8.86
CA ALA A 225 2.21 11.54 -7.60
C ALA A 225 3.47 10.66 -7.72
N LEU A 226 3.38 9.48 -8.32
CA LEU A 226 4.55 8.62 -8.60
C LEU A 226 5.59 9.33 -9.46
N HIS A 227 5.17 10.03 -10.51
CA HIS A 227 6.09 10.79 -11.35
C HIS A 227 6.83 11.89 -10.57
N GLU A 228 6.14 12.58 -9.66
CA GLU A 228 6.77 13.57 -8.79
C GLU A 228 7.73 12.91 -7.77
N MET A 229 7.36 11.75 -7.21
CA MET A 229 8.26 10.95 -6.35
C MET A 229 9.52 10.50 -7.10
N GLU A 230 9.42 10.14 -8.38
CA GLU A 230 10.55 9.71 -9.20
C GLU A 230 11.64 10.75 -9.32
N LYS A 231 11.30 12.04 -9.31
CA LYS A 231 12.27 13.15 -9.34
C LYS A 231 13.14 13.21 -8.09
N LEU A 232 12.69 12.59 -6.97
CA LEU A 232 13.38 12.59 -5.69
C LEU A 232 14.12 11.28 -5.39
N LYS A 233 14.05 10.28 -6.30
CA LYS A 233 14.76 9.01 -6.10
C LYS A 233 16.25 9.21 -5.88
N GLY A 234 16.80 8.45 -4.93
CA GLY A 234 18.21 8.53 -4.58
C GLY A 234 18.59 9.71 -3.68
N THR A 235 17.63 10.55 -3.30
CA THR A 235 17.81 11.61 -2.32
C THR A 235 17.34 11.14 -0.94
N LYS A 236 17.66 11.93 0.11
CA LYS A 236 17.12 11.75 1.47
C LYS A 236 15.70 12.34 1.64
N GLU A 237 15.15 12.93 0.58
CA GLU A 237 13.88 13.65 0.60
C GLU A 237 12.67 12.76 0.31
N LEU A 238 12.89 11.49 -0.04
CA LEU A 238 11.87 10.51 -0.37
C LEU A 238 12.05 9.24 0.43
N ASP A 239 10.96 8.76 1.03
CA ASP A 239 10.89 7.38 1.53
C ASP A 239 10.67 6.41 0.35
N MET A 240 11.67 5.59 0.09
CA MET A 240 11.65 4.64 -1.02
C MET A 240 10.70 3.47 -0.77
N GLU A 241 10.35 3.17 0.48
CA GLU A 241 9.33 2.19 0.81
C GLU A 241 7.93 2.71 0.46
N ASN A 242 7.61 3.94 0.83
CA ASN A 242 6.36 4.60 0.42
C ASN A 242 6.22 4.65 -1.11
N TYR A 243 7.33 4.91 -1.83
CA TYR A 243 7.35 4.81 -3.29
C TYR A 243 7.00 3.40 -3.78
N ALA A 244 7.62 2.36 -3.21
CA ALA A 244 7.40 0.98 -3.62
C ALA A 244 5.93 0.54 -3.39
N PHE A 245 5.33 0.94 -2.28
CA PHE A 245 3.92 0.66 -1.98
C PHE A 245 2.97 1.34 -2.98
N LEU A 246 3.16 2.63 -3.27
CA LEU A 246 2.33 3.34 -4.22
C LEU A 246 2.53 2.82 -5.64
N TYR A 247 3.78 2.51 -6.02
CA TYR A 247 4.10 1.91 -7.32
C TYR A 247 3.33 0.60 -7.53
N ASP A 248 3.45 -0.34 -6.59
CA ASP A 248 2.81 -1.64 -6.69
C ASP A 248 1.28 -1.51 -6.73
N ARG A 249 0.71 -0.60 -5.92
CA ARG A 249 -0.73 -0.34 -5.91
C ARG A 249 -1.22 0.16 -7.26
N VAL A 250 -0.54 1.13 -7.84
CA VAL A 250 -0.86 1.64 -9.19
C VAL A 250 -0.71 0.53 -10.24
N GLN A 251 0.37 -0.27 -10.20
CA GLN A 251 0.53 -1.39 -11.13
C GLN A 251 -0.64 -2.38 -11.01
N CYS A 252 -1.01 -2.78 -9.79
CA CYS A 252 -2.12 -3.69 -9.56
C CYS A 252 -3.48 -3.10 -10.01
N ASN A 253 -3.71 -1.81 -9.80
CA ASN A 253 -4.94 -1.14 -10.23
C ASN A 253 -5.00 -0.96 -11.76
N LEU A 254 -3.85 -0.94 -12.44
CA LEU A 254 -3.73 -1.01 -13.89
C LEU A 254 -3.75 -2.45 -14.44
N ASN A 255 -3.99 -3.43 -13.60
CA ASN A 255 -3.97 -4.86 -13.92
C ASN A 255 -2.60 -5.36 -14.44
N TYR A 256 -1.51 -4.78 -13.93
CA TYR A 256 -0.16 -5.26 -14.13
C TYR A 256 0.34 -6.03 -12.91
N LYS A 257 1.38 -6.86 -13.09
CA LYS A 257 2.11 -7.47 -11.98
C LYS A 257 2.86 -6.39 -11.21
N GLN A 258 2.81 -6.47 -9.90
CA GLN A 258 3.58 -5.62 -8.99
C GLN A 258 5.08 -5.96 -9.02
N LEU A 259 5.93 -5.08 -8.47
CA LEU A 259 7.38 -5.24 -8.53
C LEU A 259 7.98 -5.63 -7.16
N TYR A 260 7.43 -5.09 -6.08
CA TYR A 260 7.99 -5.23 -4.72
C TYR A 260 7.21 -6.18 -3.81
N GLY A 261 6.05 -6.66 -4.24
CA GLY A 261 5.21 -7.57 -3.45
C GLY A 261 4.57 -6.92 -2.24
N THR A 262 4.10 -5.67 -2.37
CA THR A 262 3.46 -4.94 -1.28
C THR A 262 1.94 -5.14 -1.22
N GLN A 263 1.33 -5.60 -2.31
CA GLN A 263 -0.12 -5.78 -2.43
C GLN A 263 -0.49 -7.25 -2.28
N VAL A 264 -1.51 -7.52 -1.47
CA VAL A 264 -2.01 -8.87 -1.17
C VAL A 264 -3.39 -9.11 -1.77
N ASN A 265 -3.72 -10.39 -2.01
CA ASN A 265 -5.07 -10.82 -2.34
C ASN A 265 -5.87 -11.00 -1.05
N TRP A 266 -7.11 -10.55 -1.07
CA TRP A 266 -8.04 -10.70 0.03
C TRP A 266 -9.16 -11.69 -0.33
N THR A 267 -9.48 -12.60 0.58
CA THR A 267 -10.66 -13.46 0.46
C THR A 267 -11.92 -12.66 0.76
N GLN A 268 -13.08 -13.22 0.44
CA GLN A 268 -14.39 -12.62 0.79
C GLN A 268 -14.56 -12.44 2.31
N ASN A 269 -13.86 -13.24 3.11
CA ASN A 269 -13.89 -13.14 4.57
C ASN A 269 -12.90 -12.11 5.13
N GLY A 270 -12.20 -11.34 4.27
CA GLY A 270 -11.23 -10.33 4.68
C GLY A 270 -9.89 -10.90 5.18
N GLU A 271 -9.55 -12.14 4.83
CA GLU A 271 -8.26 -12.75 5.13
C GLU A 271 -7.33 -12.61 3.92
N ALA A 272 -6.06 -12.36 4.17
CA ALA A 272 -5.07 -12.35 3.10
C ALA A 272 -4.76 -13.78 2.65
N SER A 273 -4.78 -14.02 1.34
CA SER A 273 -4.59 -15.35 0.74
C SER A 273 -3.28 -15.49 -0.04
N GLY A 274 -2.41 -14.48 0.02
CA GLY A 274 -1.13 -14.44 -0.67
C GLY A 274 -0.87 -13.09 -1.34
N PHE A 275 0.28 -12.94 -1.97
CA PHE A 275 0.59 -11.74 -2.74
C PHE A 275 -0.16 -11.72 -4.07
N ARG A 276 -0.54 -10.53 -4.52
CA ARG A 276 -0.97 -10.31 -5.91
C ARG A 276 0.21 -10.61 -6.85
N GLY A 277 -0.05 -10.96 -8.11
CA GLY A 277 1.00 -11.38 -9.05
C GLY A 277 2.22 -10.45 -9.07
N ILE A 278 3.41 -11.01 -8.90
CA ILE A 278 4.68 -10.27 -8.84
C ILE A 278 5.48 -10.53 -10.12
N LEU A 279 6.05 -9.46 -10.70
CA LEU A 279 6.93 -9.56 -11.86
C LEU A 279 8.32 -10.10 -11.45
N LYS A 280 8.79 -11.17 -12.11
CA LYS A 280 10.04 -11.85 -11.75
C LYS A 280 10.13 -12.10 -10.23
N GLU A 281 9.17 -12.83 -9.71
CA GLU A 281 8.92 -13.00 -8.29
C GLU A 281 10.14 -13.53 -7.52
N ASN A 282 10.95 -14.40 -8.14
CA ASN A 282 12.20 -14.91 -7.58
C ASN A 282 13.28 -13.83 -7.31
N GLU A 283 13.16 -12.64 -7.89
CA GLU A 283 14.10 -11.54 -7.68
C GLU A 283 13.58 -10.49 -6.66
N THR A 284 12.39 -10.71 -6.10
CA THR A 284 11.70 -9.67 -5.31
C THR A 284 12.47 -9.30 -4.05
N ASP A 285 13.00 -10.27 -3.32
CA ASP A 285 13.75 -9.97 -2.09
C ASP A 285 15.02 -9.16 -2.39
N LYS A 286 15.67 -9.37 -3.55
CA LYS A 286 16.79 -8.52 -3.99
C LYS A 286 16.36 -7.06 -4.20
N ARG A 287 15.20 -6.84 -4.83
CA ARG A 287 14.64 -5.48 -5.01
C ARG A 287 14.25 -4.85 -3.66
N ARG A 288 13.63 -5.62 -2.77
CA ARG A 288 13.23 -5.19 -1.44
C ARG A 288 14.44 -4.81 -0.58
N THR A 289 15.47 -5.64 -0.58
CA THR A 289 16.74 -5.36 0.12
C THR A 289 17.38 -4.06 -0.37
N ALA A 290 17.37 -3.78 -1.68
CA ALA A 290 17.88 -2.53 -2.23
C ALA A 290 17.14 -1.27 -1.73
N LEU A 291 15.88 -1.43 -1.33
CA LEU A 291 15.05 -0.39 -0.70
C LEU A 291 14.96 -0.54 0.83
N ARG A 292 15.71 -1.48 1.41
CA ARG A 292 15.74 -1.77 2.85
C ARG A 292 14.41 -2.27 3.43
N MET A 293 13.58 -2.85 2.57
CA MET A 293 12.32 -3.47 2.95
C MET A 293 12.56 -4.89 3.48
N LEU A 294 11.72 -5.35 4.42
CA LEU A 294 11.78 -6.73 4.91
C LEU A 294 11.58 -7.74 3.79
N PRO A 295 12.27 -8.90 3.83
CA PRO A 295 12.03 -10.02 2.91
C PRO A 295 10.54 -10.42 2.88
N LEU A 296 10.05 -10.88 1.72
CA LEU A 296 8.64 -11.26 1.55
C LEU A 296 8.17 -12.32 2.55
N LYS A 297 9.05 -13.26 2.92
CA LYS A 297 8.73 -14.28 3.92
C LYS A 297 8.32 -13.68 5.27
N ILE A 298 9.01 -12.61 5.70
CA ILE A 298 8.69 -11.91 6.96
C ILE A 298 7.49 -10.99 6.76
N TYR A 299 7.45 -10.28 5.64
CA TYR A 299 6.35 -9.38 5.32
C TYR A 299 4.98 -10.10 5.23
N ALA A 300 4.93 -11.33 4.69
CA ALA A 300 3.73 -12.16 4.61
C ALA A 300 3.11 -12.46 5.99
N LEU A 301 3.93 -12.57 7.03
CA LEU A 301 3.46 -12.84 8.39
C LEU A 301 2.65 -11.68 8.98
N ASN A 302 2.88 -10.44 8.52
CA ASN A 302 2.03 -9.29 8.88
C ASN A 302 0.58 -9.49 8.46
N TYR A 303 0.36 -10.31 7.43
CA TYR A 303 -0.96 -10.63 6.88
C TYR A 303 -1.46 -12.02 7.30
N GLY A 304 -0.72 -12.73 8.15
CA GLY A 304 -1.13 -14.01 8.70
C GLY A 304 -0.94 -15.22 7.79
N PHE A 305 -0.16 -15.11 6.70
CA PHE A 305 0.13 -16.25 5.84
C PHE A 305 1.64 -16.56 5.72
N ASN A 306 1.96 -17.84 5.50
CA ASN A 306 3.31 -18.29 5.23
C ASN A 306 3.66 -18.11 3.76
N TYR A 307 4.89 -17.67 3.48
CA TYR A 307 5.36 -17.46 2.12
C TYR A 307 6.76 -18.05 1.92
N THR A 308 6.97 -18.64 0.75
CA THR A 308 8.28 -19.11 0.28
C THR A 308 8.56 -18.52 -1.08
N LEU A 309 9.71 -17.86 -1.22
CA LEU A 309 10.12 -17.28 -2.49
C LEU A 309 10.28 -18.36 -3.55
N PRO A 310 9.60 -18.29 -4.72
CA PRO A 310 9.69 -19.29 -5.76
C PRO A 310 11.05 -19.26 -6.46
N THR A 311 11.41 -20.39 -7.09
CA THR A 311 12.59 -20.44 -7.96
C THR A 311 12.32 -19.75 -9.30
N ALA A 312 13.37 -19.39 -10.04
CA ALA A 312 13.23 -18.83 -11.39
C ALA A 312 12.47 -19.78 -12.34
N SER A 313 12.64 -21.10 -12.17
CA SER A 313 11.92 -22.12 -12.95
C SER A 313 10.43 -22.10 -12.64
N ASP A 314 10.05 -21.96 -11.36
CA ASP A 314 8.63 -21.91 -10.96
C ASP A 314 7.96 -20.64 -11.47
N VAL A 315 8.66 -19.51 -11.42
CA VAL A 315 8.18 -18.24 -11.99
C VAL A 315 7.94 -18.38 -13.49
N ALA A 316 8.92 -18.93 -14.23
CA ALA A 316 8.77 -19.12 -15.66
C ALA A 316 7.61 -20.05 -16.04
N LYS A 317 7.42 -21.15 -15.28
CA LYS A 317 6.28 -22.07 -15.47
C LYS A 317 4.95 -21.36 -15.22
N LYS A 318 4.87 -20.58 -14.14
CA LYS A 318 3.67 -19.80 -13.79
C LYS A 318 3.35 -18.75 -14.85
N ASP A 319 4.35 -17.98 -15.29
CA ASP A 319 4.17 -16.95 -16.31
C ASP A 319 3.69 -17.53 -17.65
N LYS A 320 4.24 -18.70 -18.03
CA LYS A 320 3.79 -19.44 -19.23
C LYS A 320 2.34 -19.88 -19.07
N LYS A 321 1.98 -20.47 -17.94
CA LYS A 321 0.61 -20.90 -17.65
C LYS A 321 -0.37 -19.73 -17.64
N ASP A 322 -0.06 -18.63 -16.94
CA ASP A 322 -0.89 -17.41 -16.89
C ASP A 322 -1.18 -16.89 -18.32
N LYS A 323 -0.17 -16.92 -19.21
CA LYS A 323 -0.34 -16.52 -20.60
C LYS A 323 -1.23 -17.49 -21.40
N GLU A 324 -1.02 -18.79 -21.24
CA GLU A 324 -1.83 -19.83 -21.89
C GLU A 324 -3.27 -19.77 -21.42
N ASP A 325 -3.51 -19.66 -20.12
CA ASP A 325 -4.84 -19.56 -19.52
C ASP A 325 -5.59 -18.32 -20.05
N THR A 326 -4.90 -17.16 -20.10
CA THR A 326 -5.47 -15.91 -20.65
C THR A 326 -5.90 -16.10 -22.11
N LEU A 327 -5.05 -16.67 -22.96
CA LEU A 327 -5.36 -16.89 -24.38
C LEU A 327 -6.50 -17.88 -24.56
N ASN A 328 -6.55 -18.94 -23.76
CA ASN A 328 -7.62 -19.94 -23.80
C ASN A 328 -8.97 -19.31 -23.41
N LEU A 329 -9.01 -18.51 -22.33
CA LEU A 329 -10.22 -17.82 -21.88
C LEU A 329 -10.74 -16.86 -22.96
N ILE A 330 -9.85 -16.05 -23.57
CA ILE A 330 -10.23 -15.16 -24.68
C ILE A 330 -10.76 -15.94 -25.88
N SER A 331 -10.12 -17.07 -26.22
CA SER A 331 -10.58 -17.93 -27.31
C SER A 331 -11.98 -18.53 -27.05
N LEU A 332 -12.22 -18.99 -25.82
CA LEU A 332 -13.53 -19.47 -25.40
C LEU A 332 -14.59 -18.37 -25.45
N ALA A 333 -14.27 -17.16 -24.96
CA ALA A 333 -15.17 -16.02 -25.05
C ALA A 333 -15.60 -15.73 -26.50
N LYS A 334 -14.63 -15.74 -27.44
CA LYS A 334 -14.90 -15.54 -28.88
C LYS A 334 -15.83 -16.64 -29.45
N LYS A 335 -15.67 -17.90 -29.02
CA LYS A 335 -16.57 -19.01 -29.43
C LYS A 335 -17.99 -18.81 -28.89
N TYR A 336 -18.14 -18.46 -27.60
CA TYR A 336 -19.44 -18.19 -27.00
C TYR A 336 -20.14 -16.96 -27.60
N CYS A 337 -19.37 -15.99 -28.12
CA CYS A 337 -19.93 -14.86 -28.84
C CYS A 337 -20.64 -15.32 -30.14
N VAL A 338 -20.07 -16.29 -30.86
CA VAL A 338 -20.69 -16.86 -32.09
C VAL A 338 -22.01 -17.58 -31.77
N THR A 339 -22.05 -18.30 -30.63
CA THR A 339 -23.27 -19.00 -30.18
C THR A 339 -24.25 -18.09 -29.43
N LYS A 340 -23.96 -16.79 -29.29
CA LYS A 340 -24.73 -15.77 -28.56
C LYS A 340 -24.95 -16.09 -27.08
N GLU A 341 -24.02 -16.83 -26.47
CA GLU A 341 -24.01 -17.12 -25.03
C GLU A 341 -23.27 -15.97 -24.27
N PHE A 342 -23.82 -14.77 -24.31
CA PHE A 342 -23.15 -13.54 -23.94
C PHE A 342 -22.72 -13.48 -22.47
N GLN A 343 -23.45 -14.14 -21.56
CA GLN A 343 -23.06 -14.28 -20.17
C GLN A 343 -21.73 -15.06 -20.05
N LYS A 344 -21.55 -16.13 -20.82
CA LYS A 344 -20.28 -16.88 -20.86
C LYS A 344 -19.14 -16.07 -21.49
N VAL A 345 -19.45 -15.17 -22.45
CA VAL A 345 -18.46 -14.22 -22.98
C VAL A 345 -17.92 -13.35 -21.86
N TYR A 346 -18.83 -12.77 -21.06
CA TYR A 346 -18.46 -11.96 -19.91
C TYR A 346 -17.61 -12.75 -18.90
N GLU A 347 -18.07 -13.92 -18.47
CA GLU A 347 -17.37 -14.74 -17.48
C GLU A 347 -15.92 -15.08 -17.91
N ASN A 348 -15.73 -15.42 -19.17
CA ASN A 348 -14.40 -15.74 -19.69
C ASN A 348 -13.48 -14.51 -19.76
N TYR A 349 -13.96 -13.35 -20.24
CA TYR A 349 -13.17 -12.13 -20.24
C TYR A 349 -12.91 -11.63 -18.82
N ASN A 350 -13.89 -11.74 -17.91
CA ASN A 350 -13.69 -11.41 -16.50
C ASN A 350 -12.59 -12.28 -15.89
N ASN A 351 -12.63 -13.60 -16.10
CA ASN A 351 -11.59 -14.51 -15.61
C ASN A 351 -10.21 -14.20 -16.21
N ALA A 352 -10.14 -13.87 -17.52
CA ALA A 352 -8.89 -13.45 -18.17
C ALA A 352 -8.35 -12.14 -17.55
N SER A 353 -9.22 -11.19 -17.22
CA SER A 353 -8.84 -9.92 -16.58
C SER A 353 -8.37 -10.07 -15.14
N MET A 354 -8.75 -11.15 -14.44
CA MET A 354 -8.27 -11.45 -13.09
C MET A 354 -6.80 -11.92 -13.06
N ILE A 355 -6.25 -12.34 -14.21
CA ILE A 355 -4.83 -12.71 -14.33
C ILE A 355 -4.02 -11.42 -14.50
N LEU A 356 -3.31 -11.01 -13.44
CA LEU A 356 -2.50 -9.78 -13.49
C LEU A 356 -1.40 -9.88 -14.55
N GLY A 357 -1.36 -8.89 -15.45
CA GLY A 357 -0.45 -8.86 -16.59
C GLY A 357 -0.80 -9.88 -17.68
N GLY A 358 -1.96 -10.57 -17.60
CA GLY A 358 -2.42 -11.53 -18.58
C GLY A 358 -2.89 -10.86 -19.87
N MET A 359 -3.86 -9.95 -19.78
CA MET A 359 -4.40 -9.24 -20.94
C MET A 359 -3.57 -8.02 -21.32
N THR A 360 -3.19 -7.93 -22.58
CA THR A 360 -2.56 -6.76 -23.20
C THR A 360 -3.57 -5.64 -23.46
N SER A 361 -3.12 -4.41 -23.68
CA SER A 361 -4.00 -3.30 -24.04
C SER A 361 -4.72 -3.52 -25.38
N ALA A 362 -4.10 -4.23 -26.33
CA ALA A 362 -4.75 -4.64 -27.58
C ALA A 362 -5.91 -5.61 -27.31
N GLN A 363 -5.73 -6.59 -26.43
CA GLN A 363 -6.79 -7.54 -26.04
C GLN A 363 -7.89 -6.87 -25.26
N ASN A 364 -7.59 -5.90 -24.40
CA ASN A 364 -8.58 -5.07 -23.72
C ASN A 364 -9.42 -4.26 -24.74
N PHE A 365 -8.77 -3.70 -25.76
CA PHE A 365 -9.49 -2.97 -26.83
C PHE A 365 -10.39 -3.89 -27.64
N GLU A 366 -9.92 -5.09 -28.01
CA GLU A 366 -10.73 -6.12 -28.67
C GLU A 366 -11.94 -6.52 -27.81
N ALA A 367 -11.75 -6.68 -26.48
CA ALA A 367 -12.84 -6.98 -25.55
C ALA A 367 -13.86 -5.84 -25.51
N ALA A 368 -13.40 -4.59 -25.41
CA ALA A 368 -14.27 -3.41 -25.43
C ALA A 368 -15.12 -3.35 -26.73
N GLU A 369 -14.48 -3.57 -27.87
CA GLU A 369 -15.17 -3.62 -29.17
C GLU A 369 -16.20 -4.75 -29.24
N LEU A 370 -15.86 -5.94 -28.74
CA LEU A 370 -16.76 -7.08 -28.71
C LEU A 370 -17.99 -6.78 -27.85
N PHE A 371 -17.81 -6.27 -26.63
CA PHE A 371 -18.93 -5.93 -25.75
C PHE A 371 -19.76 -4.76 -26.29
N ALA A 372 -19.16 -3.80 -27.02
CA ALA A 372 -19.88 -2.77 -27.70
C ALA A 372 -20.79 -3.35 -28.84
N LYS A 373 -20.30 -4.34 -29.60
CA LYS A 373 -21.09 -5.06 -30.60
C LYS A 373 -22.22 -5.86 -29.95
N ILE A 374 -21.98 -6.51 -28.82
CA ILE A 374 -23.02 -7.21 -28.07
C ILE A 374 -24.10 -6.22 -27.59
N TYR A 375 -23.70 -5.08 -27.00
CA TYR A 375 -24.61 -4.01 -26.62
C TYR A 375 -25.45 -3.52 -27.81
N ASN A 376 -24.84 -3.32 -28.98
CA ASN A 376 -25.55 -2.87 -30.18
C ASN A 376 -26.59 -3.85 -30.66
N GLN A 377 -26.45 -5.16 -30.36
CA GLN A 377 -27.40 -6.22 -30.70
C GLN A 377 -28.51 -6.40 -29.66
N THR A 378 -28.16 -6.29 -28.37
CA THR A 378 -29.05 -6.63 -27.25
C THR A 378 -29.71 -5.43 -26.61
N ASN A 379 -29.09 -4.25 -26.68
CA ASN A 379 -29.36 -3.04 -25.91
C ASN A 379 -29.34 -3.24 -24.39
N GLU A 380 -28.61 -4.27 -23.90
CA GLU A 380 -28.43 -4.52 -22.47
C GLU A 380 -27.30 -3.67 -21.90
N GLU A 381 -27.64 -2.76 -21.00
CA GLU A 381 -26.74 -1.76 -20.40
C GLU A 381 -25.46 -2.34 -19.74
N GLN A 382 -25.54 -3.57 -19.21
CA GLN A 382 -24.39 -4.25 -18.64
C GLN A 382 -23.23 -4.37 -19.64
N TYR A 383 -23.51 -4.69 -20.92
CA TYR A 383 -22.43 -4.85 -21.92
C TYR A 383 -21.82 -3.51 -22.34
N ARG A 384 -22.61 -2.43 -22.33
CA ARG A 384 -22.08 -1.08 -22.50
C ARG A 384 -21.13 -0.72 -21.37
N SER A 385 -21.52 -0.98 -20.12
CA SER A 385 -20.67 -0.73 -18.96
C SER A 385 -19.35 -1.49 -19.04
N ILE A 386 -19.40 -2.79 -19.37
CA ILE A 386 -18.20 -3.64 -19.51
C ILE A 386 -17.26 -3.11 -20.60
N ALA A 387 -17.82 -2.71 -21.76
CA ALA A 387 -17.01 -2.10 -22.82
C ALA A 387 -16.29 -0.84 -22.35
N LEU A 388 -16.98 0.04 -21.62
CA LEU A 388 -16.42 1.25 -21.05
C LEU A 388 -15.37 0.94 -19.95
N ASP A 389 -15.51 -0.15 -19.20
CA ASP A 389 -14.50 -0.57 -18.19
C ASP A 389 -13.18 -0.94 -18.87
N PHE A 390 -13.20 -1.72 -19.95
CA PHE A 390 -12.00 -2.06 -20.73
C PHE A 390 -11.36 -0.83 -21.39
N LEU A 391 -12.15 0.10 -21.94
CA LEU A 391 -11.65 1.35 -22.50
C LEU A 391 -11.02 2.24 -21.41
N SER A 392 -11.68 2.35 -20.26
CA SER A 392 -11.16 3.09 -19.10
C SER A 392 -9.81 2.54 -18.64
N LEU A 393 -9.66 1.21 -18.56
CA LEU A 393 -8.41 0.58 -18.20
C LEU A 393 -7.28 0.95 -19.20
N ASN A 394 -7.56 0.89 -20.51
CA ASN A 394 -6.58 1.27 -21.53
C ASN A 394 -6.24 2.76 -21.48
N HIS A 395 -7.22 3.62 -21.22
CA HIS A 395 -6.99 5.04 -20.99
C HIS A 395 -6.04 5.27 -19.81
N LEU A 396 -6.33 4.64 -18.66
CA LEU A 396 -5.50 4.72 -17.45
C LEU A 396 -4.08 4.19 -17.66
N ARG A 397 -3.90 3.18 -18.53
CA ARG A 397 -2.58 2.67 -18.97
C ARG A 397 -1.83 3.67 -19.86
N GLY A 398 -2.53 4.59 -20.51
CA GLY A 398 -1.97 5.49 -21.54
C GLY A 398 -1.84 4.85 -22.92
N ASP A 399 -2.56 3.74 -23.16
CA ASP A 399 -2.45 2.92 -24.38
C ASP A 399 -3.69 3.09 -25.28
N LEU A 400 -4.57 4.05 -25.01
CA LEU A 400 -5.77 4.29 -25.81
C LEU A 400 -5.49 5.33 -26.90
N ASN A 401 -5.71 4.95 -28.15
CA ASN A 401 -5.54 5.82 -29.31
C ASN A 401 -6.88 6.46 -29.70
N LEU A 402 -6.97 7.79 -29.61
CA LEU A 402 -8.17 8.58 -29.90
C LEU A 402 -8.68 8.36 -31.33
N LYS A 403 -7.78 8.36 -32.34
CA LYS A 403 -8.17 8.17 -33.75
C LYS A 403 -8.77 6.79 -33.98
N LEU A 404 -8.15 5.74 -33.41
CA LEU A 404 -8.67 4.38 -33.50
C LEU A 404 -10.01 4.25 -32.80
N LEU A 405 -10.17 4.89 -31.64
CA LEU A 405 -11.40 4.87 -30.84
C LEU A 405 -12.57 5.53 -31.61
N LEU A 406 -12.36 6.73 -32.17
CA LEU A 406 -13.39 7.49 -32.90
C LEU A 406 -13.74 6.92 -34.27
N SER A 407 -12.82 6.21 -34.92
CA SER A 407 -13.07 5.56 -36.22
C SER A 407 -13.82 4.23 -36.09
N ASN A 408 -13.93 3.66 -34.89
CA ASN A 408 -14.56 2.36 -34.69
C ASN A 408 -16.09 2.51 -34.53
N THR A 409 -16.83 2.03 -35.52
CA THR A 409 -18.29 2.15 -35.58
C THR A 409 -19.03 1.41 -34.44
N ALA A 410 -18.38 0.45 -33.80
CA ALA A 410 -19.00 -0.28 -32.67
C ALA A 410 -19.34 0.65 -31.49
N PHE A 411 -18.61 1.77 -31.33
CA PHE A 411 -18.78 2.70 -30.22
C PHE A 411 -19.71 3.90 -30.52
N GLN A 412 -20.33 3.98 -31.68
CA GLN A 412 -21.17 5.14 -32.05
C GLN A 412 -22.30 5.41 -31.03
N LYS A 413 -22.96 4.34 -30.53
CA LYS A 413 -24.00 4.49 -29.49
C LYS A 413 -23.49 4.99 -28.14
N PHE A 414 -22.17 5.09 -27.92
CA PHE A 414 -21.56 5.51 -26.67
C PHE A 414 -21.30 7.02 -26.58
N TYR A 415 -21.39 7.74 -27.70
CA TYR A 415 -20.99 9.15 -27.81
C TYR A 415 -21.77 10.10 -26.88
N SER A 416 -23.00 9.75 -26.53
CA SER A 416 -23.82 10.51 -25.56
C SER A 416 -23.45 10.27 -24.10
N GLU A 417 -22.76 9.14 -23.81
CA GLU A 417 -22.45 8.69 -22.47
C GLU A 417 -21.42 9.58 -21.75
N SER A 418 -21.65 9.89 -20.47
CA SER A 418 -20.74 10.71 -19.67
C SER A 418 -19.36 10.06 -19.51
N ARG A 419 -19.32 8.73 -19.26
CA ARG A 419 -18.03 8.00 -19.14
C ARG A 419 -17.24 8.03 -20.45
N TRP A 420 -17.91 7.86 -21.59
CA TRP A 420 -17.27 8.00 -22.89
C TRP A 420 -16.67 9.39 -23.10
N LYS A 421 -17.49 10.44 -22.83
CA LYS A 421 -17.03 11.84 -22.95
C LYS A 421 -15.81 12.11 -22.08
N ASN A 422 -15.81 11.61 -20.86
CA ASN A 422 -14.68 11.75 -19.94
C ASN A 422 -13.40 11.08 -20.49
N ILE A 423 -13.51 9.85 -21.04
CA ILE A 423 -12.38 9.15 -21.67
C ILE A 423 -11.86 9.96 -22.85
N VAL A 424 -12.73 10.38 -23.76
CA VAL A 424 -12.34 11.09 -24.99
C VAL A 424 -11.75 12.47 -24.70
N SER A 425 -12.29 13.22 -23.75
CA SER A 425 -11.82 14.57 -23.41
C SER A 425 -10.47 14.58 -22.67
N SER A 426 -10.05 13.45 -22.14
CA SER A 426 -8.79 13.31 -21.42
C SER A 426 -7.68 12.61 -22.22
N LEU A 427 -7.92 12.31 -23.51
CA LEU A 427 -6.96 11.80 -24.49
C LEU A 427 -6.37 12.94 -25.36
#